data_3b6c58708c6f24f098a35d09457e0cda
#
_entry.id   3b6c58708c6f24f098a35d09457e0cda
#
_cell.length_a   1.000
_cell.length_b   1.000
_cell.length_c   1.000
_cell.angle_alpha   90.00
_cell.angle_beta   90.00
_cell.angle_gamma   90.00
#
_symmetry.space_group_name_H-M   'P 1'
#
loop_
_entity.id
_entity.type
_entity.pdbx_description
1 polymer ?
#
loop_
_entity_poly.entity_id
_entity_poly.type
_entity_poly.pdbx_seq_one_letter_code
_entity_poly.pdbx_strand_id
1 'polypeptide(L)'
;EAMDWDAAYQGAVSKSRGQISHGAIVRAVQAASEQPFAEGMKRERALFMELLTSDQSKGMIHAFFNERAVSNLPELKGVHPRQLNAIGVIGGGTMGAGIATAALLGQMQVVLIETGEEQASAARSRIEGNLQGALKRGKITQEKFDVLTTVALTVATHYDTLRDVDLVIEAVFENMDVKKEVFGKLDA
;
A
#
# COMPACT_ATOMS: atom_id res chain seq x y z
N GLU A 1 33.89 -6.46 24.81
CA GLU A 1 32.78 -6.00 25.69
C GLU A 1 31.68 -7.02 25.68
N ALA A 2 31.11 -7.32 26.86
CA ALA A 2 29.96 -8.23 26.94
C ALA A 2 28.74 -7.55 26.33
N MET A 3 27.93 -8.29 25.57
CA MET A 3 26.70 -7.80 24.97
C MET A 3 25.65 -7.51 26.06
N ASP A 4 25.03 -6.34 26.02
CA ASP A 4 23.85 -6.03 26.83
C ASP A 4 22.61 -6.62 26.14
N TRP A 5 22.24 -7.84 26.54
CA TRP A 5 21.12 -8.58 25.96
C TRP A 5 19.75 -7.96 26.25
N ASP A 6 19.61 -7.26 27.36
CA ASP A 6 18.35 -6.61 27.68
C ASP A 6 18.13 -5.36 26.84
N ALA A 7 19.18 -4.55 26.65
CA ALA A 7 19.12 -3.44 25.70
C ALA A 7 18.87 -3.92 24.27
N ALA A 8 19.53 -5.01 23.83
CA ALA A 8 19.31 -5.61 22.52
C ALA A 8 17.85 -6.10 22.36
N TYR A 9 17.29 -6.76 23.37
CA TYR A 9 15.90 -7.22 23.37
C TYR A 9 14.92 -6.05 23.27
N GLN A 10 15.06 -5.04 24.12
CA GLN A 10 14.21 -3.85 24.09
C GLN A 10 14.31 -3.10 22.76
N GLY A 11 15.52 -2.98 22.22
CA GLY A 11 15.76 -2.38 20.90
C GLY A 11 15.09 -3.15 19.75
N ALA A 12 15.06 -4.47 19.82
CA ALA A 12 14.38 -5.31 18.84
C ALA A 12 12.85 -5.23 18.95
N VAL A 13 12.32 -5.31 20.18
CA VAL A 13 10.88 -5.25 20.44
C VAL A 13 10.29 -3.87 20.08
N SER A 14 10.97 -2.78 20.39
CA SER A 14 10.50 -1.42 20.08
C SER A 14 10.29 -1.18 18.58
N LYS A 15 11.03 -1.89 17.72
CA LYS A 15 10.95 -1.80 16.26
C LYS A 15 10.07 -2.87 15.62
N SER A 16 9.57 -3.84 16.41
CA SER A 16 8.88 -5.04 15.90
C SER A 16 7.45 -4.79 15.44
N ARG A 17 6.87 -3.62 15.70
CA ARG A 17 5.44 -3.34 15.46
C ARG A 17 4.50 -4.39 16.07
N GLY A 18 4.84 -4.90 17.26
CA GLY A 18 4.07 -5.92 17.97
C GLY A 18 4.37 -7.37 17.56
N GLN A 19 5.32 -7.61 16.66
CA GLN A 19 5.72 -8.99 16.33
C GLN A 19 6.59 -9.60 17.43
N ILE A 20 6.20 -10.78 17.90
CA ILE A 20 6.88 -11.47 19.01
C ILE A 20 8.19 -12.13 18.60
N SER A 21 8.39 -12.38 17.31
CA SER A 21 9.57 -13.09 16.77
C SER A 21 10.88 -12.33 17.01
N HIS A 22 10.88 -11.00 16.97
CA HIS A 22 12.08 -10.19 17.14
C HIS A 22 12.72 -10.39 18.51
N GLY A 23 11.92 -10.40 19.58
CA GLY A 23 12.41 -10.68 20.92
C GLY A 23 12.89 -12.12 21.07
N ALA A 24 12.20 -13.09 20.50
CA ALA A 24 12.59 -14.50 20.52
C ALA A 24 13.93 -14.74 19.81
N ILE A 25 14.18 -14.05 18.68
CA ILE A 25 15.46 -14.11 17.96
C ILE A 25 16.61 -13.64 18.86
N VAL A 26 16.46 -12.52 19.56
CA VAL A 26 17.49 -12.03 20.48
C VAL A 26 17.78 -13.05 21.60
N ARG A 27 16.74 -13.66 22.17
CA ARG A 27 16.90 -14.70 23.21
C ARG A 27 17.55 -15.98 22.68
N ALA A 28 17.30 -16.36 21.43
CA ALA A 28 17.97 -17.49 20.79
C ALA A 28 19.47 -17.22 20.59
N VAL A 29 19.82 -16.02 20.10
CA VAL A 29 21.22 -15.60 19.91
C VAL A 29 21.93 -15.50 21.26
N GLN A 30 21.29 -14.98 22.30
CA GLN A 30 21.80 -14.96 23.66
C GLN A 30 22.15 -16.39 24.14
N ALA A 31 21.21 -17.31 24.01
CA ALA A 31 21.43 -18.69 24.40
C ALA A 31 22.60 -19.34 23.65
N ALA A 32 22.74 -19.04 22.35
CA ALA A 32 23.86 -19.55 21.55
C ALA A 32 25.22 -19.00 21.99
N SER A 33 25.27 -17.80 22.57
CA SER A 33 26.51 -17.16 23.05
C SER A 33 26.89 -17.54 24.48
N GLU A 34 25.91 -17.84 25.32
CA GLU A 34 26.10 -18.05 26.77
C GLU A 34 26.04 -19.52 27.19
N GLN A 35 25.49 -20.40 26.36
CA GLN A 35 25.26 -21.81 26.70
C GLN A 35 26.08 -22.76 25.81
N PRO A 36 26.36 -23.99 26.27
CA PRO A 36 26.89 -25.02 25.40
C PRO A 36 25.99 -25.27 24.19
N PHE A 37 26.56 -25.58 23.03
CA PHE A 37 25.86 -25.72 21.75
C PHE A 37 24.55 -26.53 21.83
N ALA A 38 24.62 -27.70 22.51
CA ALA A 38 23.44 -28.57 22.64
C ALA A 38 22.28 -27.91 23.42
N GLU A 39 22.59 -27.14 24.46
CA GLU A 39 21.58 -26.43 25.27
C GLU A 39 21.04 -25.17 24.51
N GLY A 40 21.92 -24.44 23.82
CA GLY A 40 21.51 -23.33 22.94
C GLY A 40 20.53 -23.80 21.86
N MET A 41 20.81 -24.93 21.22
CA MET A 41 19.91 -25.57 20.24
C MET A 41 18.56 -25.99 20.82
N LYS A 42 18.54 -26.53 22.04
CA LYS A 42 17.26 -26.83 22.72
C LYS A 42 16.45 -25.58 23.00
N ARG A 43 17.12 -24.49 23.42
CA ARG A 43 16.46 -23.22 23.69
C ARG A 43 15.89 -22.58 22.41
N GLU A 44 16.68 -22.57 21.34
CA GLU A 44 16.21 -22.09 20.02
C GLU A 44 14.97 -22.87 19.55
N ARG A 45 15.03 -24.21 19.64
CA ARG A 45 13.88 -25.03 19.25
C ARG A 45 12.63 -24.75 20.08
N ALA A 46 12.77 -24.56 21.39
CA ALA A 46 11.65 -24.21 22.25
C ALA A 46 11.01 -22.85 21.81
N LEU A 47 11.82 -21.82 21.62
CA LEU A 47 11.36 -20.51 21.13
C LEU A 47 10.70 -20.62 19.76
N PHE A 48 11.27 -21.39 18.84
CA PHE A 48 10.68 -21.63 17.53
C PHE A 48 9.30 -22.29 17.63
N MET A 49 9.14 -23.30 18.48
CA MET A 49 7.86 -23.99 18.68
C MET A 49 6.80 -23.07 19.31
N GLU A 50 7.18 -22.23 20.26
CA GLU A 50 6.30 -21.21 20.83
C GLU A 50 5.80 -20.23 19.74
N LEU A 51 6.70 -19.75 18.88
CA LEU A 51 6.35 -18.86 17.77
C LEU A 51 5.47 -19.55 16.74
N LEU A 52 5.82 -20.77 16.34
CA LEU A 52 5.12 -21.54 15.30
C LEU A 52 3.64 -21.78 15.65
N THR A 53 3.36 -22.06 16.91
CA THR A 53 2.00 -22.34 17.40
C THR A 53 1.21 -21.09 17.80
N SER A 54 1.85 -19.92 17.76
CA SER A 54 1.22 -18.65 18.14
C SER A 54 0.13 -18.22 17.18
N ASP A 55 -0.82 -17.42 17.66
CA ASP A 55 -1.86 -16.83 16.81
C ASP A 55 -1.30 -15.82 15.81
N GLN A 56 -0.18 -15.16 16.15
CA GLN A 56 0.53 -14.32 15.17
C GLN A 56 1.04 -15.13 13.98
N SER A 57 1.65 -16.30 14.22
CA SER A 57 2.12 -17.17 13.14
C SER A 57 0.95 -17.61 12.26
N LYS A 58 -0.14 -18.07 12.85
CA LYS A 58 -1.35 -18.47 12.13
C LYS A 58 -1.92 -17.32 11.29
N GLY A 59 -2.01 -16.12 11.86
CA GLY A 59 -2.46 -14.91 11.16
C GLY A 59 -1.58 -14.53 9.98
N MET A 60 -0.26 -14.57 10.16
CA MET A 60 0.70 -14.27 9.08
C MET A 60 0.65 -15.31 7.95
N ILE A 61 0.53 -16.60 8.28
CA ILE A 61 0.34 -17.68 7.31
C ILE A 61 -0.95 -17.47 6.52
N HIS A 62 -2.05 -17.14 7.21
CA HIS A 62 -3.33 -16.87 6.58
C HIS A 62 -3.25 -15.67 5.62
N ALA A 63 -2.66 -14.56 6.05
CA ALA A 63 -2.46 -13.38 5.20
C ALA A 63 -1.63 -13.72 3.95
N PHE A 64 -0.52 -14.45 4.12
CA PHE A 64 0.36 -14.87 3.03
C PHE A 64 -0.36 -15.70 1.96
N PHE A 65 -1.18 -16.66 2.38
CA PHE A 65 -1.94 -17.46 1.41
C PHE A 65 -3.09 -16.69 0.78
N ASN A 66 -3.74 -15.78 1.51
CA ASN A 66 -4.80 -14.95 0.97
C ASN A 66 -4.28 -13.97 -0.11
N GLU A 67 -3.15 -13.31 0.13
CA GLU A 67 -2.52 -12.46 -0.89
C GLU A 67 -2.26 -13.22 -2.20
N ARG A 68 -1.88 -14.50 -2.10
CA ARG A 68 -1.66 -15.34 -3.28
C ARG A 68 -2.95 -15.83 -3.91
N ALA A 69 -3.95 -16.15 -3.10
CA ALA A 69 -5.24 -16.62 -3.58
C ALA A 69 -5.96 -15.56 -4.42
N VAL A 70 -5.97 -14.28 -3.98
CA VAL A 70 -6.62 -13.20 -4.73
C VAL A 70 -5.94 -12.88 -6.07
N SER A 71 -4.68 -13.24 -6.21
CA SER A 71 -3.93 -13.10 -7.47
C SER A 71 -4.12 -14.30 -8.43
N ASN A 72 -4.72 -15.39 -7.98
CA ASN A 72 -4.88 -16.64 -8.72
C ASN A 72 -6.31 -17.18 -8.56
N LEU A 73 -7.29 -16.42 -9.03
CA LEU A 73 -8.69 -16.82 -9.00
C LEU A 73 -8.96 -17.89 -10.06
N PRO A 74 -9.42 -19.10 -9.66
CA PRO A 74 -9.69 -20.18 -10.62
C PRO A 74 -10.70 -19.78 -11.72
N GLU A 75 -11.65 -18.91 -11.39
CA GLU A 75 -12.68 -18.39 -12.29
C GLU A 75 -12.11 -17.54 -13.42
N LEU A 76 -10.93 -16.95 -13.21
CA LEU A 76 -10.25 -16.12 -14.20
C LEU A 76 -9.21 -16.88 -15.04
N LYS A 77 -9.12 -18.20 -14.84
CA LYS A 77 -8.17 -19.03 -15.62
C LYS A 77 -8.53 -18.99 -17.11
N GLY A 78 -7.59 -18.50 -17.90
CA GLY A 78 -7.78 -18.36 -19.36
C GLY A 78 -8.50 -17.06 -19.78
N VAL A 79 -8.86 -16.20 -18.84
CA VAL A 79 -9.38 -14.86 -19.15
C VAL A 79 -8.20 -13.93 -19.37
N HIS A 80 -8.18 -13.26 -20.52
CA HIS A 80 -7.19 -12.22 -20.79
C HIS A 80 -7.66 -10.89 -20.17
N PRO A 81 -6.87 -10.26 -19.28
CA PRO A 81 -7.24 -8.99 -18.69
C PRO A 81 -7.33 -7.90 -19.75
N ARG A 82 -8.28 -6.99 -19.60
CA ARG A 82 -8.33 -5.76 -20.39
C ARG A 82 -7.14 -4.88 -20.03
N GLN A 83 -6.51 -4.29 -21.05
CA GLN A 83 -5.47 -3.31 -20.83
C GLN A 83 -6.10 -2.02 -20.31
N LEU A 84 -5.55 -1.48 -19.23
CA LEU A 84 -5.93 -0.19 -18.66
C LEU A 84 -4.79 0.80 -18.84
N ASN A 85 -5.02 1.85 -19.64
CA ASN A 85 -4.04 2.90 -19.93
C ASN A 85 -4.40 4.21 -19.23
N ALA A 86 -5.70 4.46 -19.05
CA ALA A 86 -6.23 5.67 -18.44
C ALA A 86 -7.31 5.35 -17.42
N ILE A 87 -7.25 6.01 -16.26
CA ILE A 87 -8.27 5.90 -15.23
C ILE A 87 -8.87 7.25 -14.88
N GLY A 88 -10.17 7.25 -14.59
CA GLY A 88 -10.86 8.35 -13.95
C GLY A 88 -10.93 8.16 -12.44
N VAL A 89 -10.72 9.21 -11.66
CA VAL A 89 -10.90 9.20 -10.21
C VAL A 89 -11.87 10.32 -9.85
N ILE A 90 -12.96 10.01 -9.18
CA ILE A 90 -13.96 11.00 -8.74
C ILE A 90 -13.80 11.25 -7.26
N GLY A 91 -13.41 12.49 -6.91
CA GLY A 91 -13.05 12.90 -5.56
C GLY A 91 -11.55 12.86 -5.28
N GLY A 92 -10.96 14.01 -4.99
CA GLY A 92 -9.51 14.21 -4.74
C GLY A 92 -9.16 14.35 -3.26
N GLY A 93 -9.96 13.77 -2.38
CA GLY A 93 -9.64 13.64 -0.96
C GLY A 93 -8.40 12.78 -0.73
N THR A 94 -8.12 12.41 0.52
CA THR A 94 -6.93 11.60 0.87
C THR A 94 -6.87 10.28 0.10
N MET A 95 -8.01 9.57 -0.02
CA MET A 95 -8.07 8.29 -0.74
C MET A 95 -7.93 8.49 -2.24
N GLY A 96 -8.71 9.40 -2.87
CA GLY A 96 -8.66 9.62 -4.30
C GLY A 96 -7.31 10.15 -4.77
N ALA A 97 -6.69 11.08 -4.05
CA ALA A 97 -5.34 11.54 -4.35
C ALA A 97 -4.29 10.40 -4.23
N GLY A 98 -4.47 9.50 -3.26
CA GLY A 98 -3.65 8.29 -3.12
C GLY A 98 -3.79 7.34 -4.29
N ILE A 99 -5.03 7.06 -4.73
CA ILE A 99 -5.34 6.21 -5.90
C ILE A 99 -4.74 6.84 -7.17
N ALA A 100 -4.99 8.12 -7.40
CA ALA A 100 -4.42 8.85 -8.53
C ALA A 100 -2.88 8.79 -8.54
N THR A 101 -2.24 8.99 -7.38
CA THR A 101 -0.78 8.88 -7.26
C THR A 101 -0.29 7.47 -7.60
N ALA A 102 -0.96 6.44 -7.11
CA ALA A 102 -0.59 5.05 -7.39
C ALA A 102 -0.70 4.71 -8.87
N ALA A 103 -1.78 5.14 -9.53
CA ALA A 103 -1.99 4.95 -10.96
C ALA A 103 -0.93 5.68 -11.81
N LEU A 104 -0.61 6.94 -11.48
CA LEU A 104 0.47 7.70 -12.13
C LEU A 104 1.83 7.00 -11.99
N LEU A 105 2.16 6.51 -10.79
CA LEU A 105 3.38 5.74 -10.58
C LEU A 105 3.38 4.42 -11.36
N GLY A 106 2.20 3.83 -11.58
CA GLY A 106 1.95 2.68 -12.46
C GLY A 106 1.94 3.01 -13.95
N GLN A 107 2.28 4.25 -14.34
CA GLN A 107 2.38 4.73 -15.72
C GLN A 107 1.03 4.81 -16.46
N MET A 108 -0.07 4.94 -15.73
CA MET A 108 -1.39 5.21 -16.29
C MET A 108 -1.60 6.73 -16.42
N GLN A 109 -2.41 7.13 -17.39
CA GLN A 109 -2.98 8.47 -17.41
C GLN A 109 -4.09 8.55 -16.36
N VAL A 110 -4.23 9.71 -15.73
CA VAL A 110 -5.24 9.95 -14.68
C VAL A 110 -6.02 11.21 -14.97
N VAL A 111 -7.33 11.07 -15.00
CA VAL A 111 -8.29 12.16 -14.99
C VAL A 111 -8.96 12.18 -13.62
N LEU A 112 -8.74 13.24 -12.84
CA LEU A 112 -9.37 13.38 -11.53
C LEU A 112 -10.46 14.45 -11.62
N ILE A 113 -11.66 14.12 -11.13
CA ILE A 113 -12.81 15.02 -11.09
C ILE A 113 -13.07 15.47 -9.67
N GLU A 114 -13.26 16.79 -9.52
CA GLU A 114 -13.71 17.42 -8.28
C GLU A 114 -14.93 18.30 -8.49
N THR A 115 -15.57 18.66 -7.39
CA THR A 115 -16.84 19.42 -7.41
C THR A 115 -16.67 20.89 -7.75
N GLY A 116 -15.45 21.44 -7.64
CA GLY A 116 -15.15 22.85 -7.91
C GLY A 116 -13.66 23.10 -8.07
N GLU A 117 -13.31 24.28 -8.58
CA GLU A 117 -11.93 24.67 -8.91
C GLU A 117 -11.00 24.72 -7.69
N GLU A 118 -11.50 25.12 -6.53
CA GLU A 118 -10.74 25.15 -5.29
C GLU A 118 -10.37 23.72 -4.85
N GLN A 119 -11.34 22.79 -4.87
CA GLN A 119 -11.15 21.40 -4.56
C GLN A 119 -10.22 20.71 -5.57
N ALA A 120 -10.36 21.04 -6.85
CA ALA A 120 -9.50 20.56 -7.92
C ALA A 120 -8.04 21.00 -7.72
N SER A 121 -7.80 22.26 -7.39
CA SER A 121 -6.48 22.80 -7.07
C SER A 121 -5.87 22.10 -5.83
N ALA A 122 -6.68 21.92 -4.79
CA ALA A 122 -6.24 21.23 -3.57
C ALA A 122 -5.90 19.74 -3.84
N ALA A 123 -6.70 19.06 -4.68
CA ALA A 123 -6.44 17.68 -5.08
C ALA A 123 -5.14 17.56 -5.88
N ARG A 124 -4.92 18.43 -6.86
CA ARG A 124 -3.67 18.52 -7.62
C ARG A 124 -2.47 18.67 -6.68
N SER A 125 -2.53 19.64 -5.77
CA SER A 125 -1.45 19.89 -4.82
C SER A 125 -1.13 18.68 -3.93
N ARG A 126 -2.15 17.89 -3.52
CA ARG A 126 -1.94 16.64 -2.77
C ARG A 126 -1.21 15.60 -3.59
N ILE A 127 -1.63 15.40 -4.85
CA ILE A 127 -0.99 14.43 -5.75
C ILE A 127 0.46 14.83 -6.01
N GLU A 128 0.72 16.09 -6.33
CA GLU A 128 2.07 16.61 -6.54
C GLU A 128 2.94 16.44 -5.27
N GLY A 129 2.39 16.70 -4.09
CA GLY A 129 3.06 16.46 -2.81
C GLY A 129 3.43 14.99 -2.59
N ASN A 130 2.54 14.07 -2.94
CA ASN A 130 2.80 12.63 -2.87
C ASN A 130 3.93 12.20 -3.83
N LEU A 131 3.88 12.69 -5.08
CA LEU A 131 4.91 12.44 -6.09
C LEU A 131 6.26 13.07 -5.70
N GLN A 132 6.24 14.28 -5.14
CA GLN A 132 7.44 14.94 -4.59
C GLN A 132 8.07 14.10 -3.47
N GLY A 133 7.24 13.45 -2.64
CA GLY A 133 7.70 12.50 -1.64
C GLY A 133 8.37 11.26 -2.27
N ALA A 134 7.87 10.77 -3.40
CA ALA A 134 8.49 9.68 -4.14
C ALA A 134 9.84 10.10 -4.77
N LEU A 135 9.91 11.32 -5.32
CA LEU A 135 11.13 11.91 -5.86
C LEU A 135 12.21 12.05 -4.77
N LYS A 136 11.87 12.62 -3.61
CA LYS A 136 12.81 12.77 -2.48
C LYS A 136 13.37 11.44 -1.98
N ARG A 137 12.62 10.35 -2.09
CA ARG A 137 13.07 9.00 -1.74
C ARG A 137 13.80 8.27 -2.87
N GLY A 138 14.05 8.93 -4.00
CA GLY A 138 14.73 8.35 -5.16
C GLY A 138 13.94 7.26 -5.89
N LYS A 139 12.61 7.19 -5.70
CA LYS A 139 11.74 6.22 -6.38
C LYS A 139 11.42 6.61 -7.82
N ILE A 140 11.49 7.89 -8.14
CA ILE A 140 11.32 8.45 -9.49
C ILE A 140 12.37 9.53 -9.71
N THR A 141 12.67 9.81 -10.99
CA THR A 141 13.55 10.92 -11.40
C THR A 141 12.76 12.23 -11.51
N GLN A 142 13.45 13.37 -11.59
CA GLN A 142 12.83 14.67 -11.82
C GLN A 142 12.06 14.67 -13.15
N GLU A 143 12.68 14.17 -14.22
CA GLU A 143 12.04 14.06 -15.53
C GLU A 143 10.70 13.29 -15.48
N LYS A 144 10.70 12.14 -14.75
CA LYS A 144 9.47 11.36 -14.54
C LYS A 144 8.44 12.14 -13.74
N PHE A 145 8.84 12.86 -12.70
CA PHE A 145 7.94 13.73 -11.92
C PHE A 145 7.28 14.76 -12.82
N ASP A 146 8.06 15.45 -13.67
CA ASP A 146 7.55 16.49 -14.56
C ASP A 146 6.52 15.91 -15.56
N VAL A 147 6.82 14.75 -16.16
CA VAL A 147 5.88 14.06 -17.07
C VAL A 147 4.60 13.67 -16.34
N LEU A 148 4.70 13.10 -15.13
CA LEU A 148 3.52 12.66 -14.38
C LEU A 148 2.60 13.83 -13.99
N THR A 149 3.15 15.00 -13.68
CA THR A 149 2.38 16.16 -13.22
C THR A 149 1.84 17.03 -14.35
N THR A 150 2.53 17.07 -15.52
CA THR A 150 2.17 17.96 -16.63
C THR A 150 1.47 17.26 -17.79
N VAL A 151 1.74 15.96 -18.00
CA VAL A 151 1.22 15.20 -19.16
C VAL A 151 0.24 14.12 -18.72
N ALA A 152 0.57 13.35 -17.70
CA ALA A 152 -0.21 12.18 -17.30
C ALA A 152 -1.38 12.51 -16.35
N LEU A 153 -1.36 13.65 -15.66
CA LEU A 153 -2.40 14.07 -14.74
C LEU A 153 -3.26 15.20 -15.31
N THR A 154 -4.54 14.92 -15.47
CA THR A 154 -5.58 15.94 -15.71
C THR A 154 -6.44 16.07 -14.45
N VAL A 155 -6.74 17.30 -14.00
CA VAL A 155 -7.69 17.57 -12.93
C VAL A 155 -8.75 18.51 -13.48
N ALA A 156 -10.02 18.15 -13.36
CA ALA A 156 -11.16 18.85 -13.93
C ALA A 156 -12.37 18.87 -12.99
N THR A 157 -13.40 19.62 -13.36
CA THR A 157 -14.65 19.74 -12.60
C THR A 157 -15.86 19.21 -13.34
N HIS A 158 -15.67 18.67 -14.55
CA HIS A 158 -16.75 18.20 -15.41
C HIS A 158 -16.48 16.78 -15.93
N TYR A 159 -17.55 15.98 -16.02
CA TYR A 159 -17.50 14.55 -16.31
C TYR A 159 -17.14 14.21 -17.76
N ASP A 160 -17.34 15.13 -18.70
CA ASP A 160 -16.99 14.92 -20.11
C ASP A 160 -15.53 14.54 -20.34
N THR A 161 -14.64 14.95 -19.42
CA THR A 161 -13.22 14.60 -19.48
C THR A 161 -12.95 13.11 -19.18
N LEU A 162 -13.95 12.36 -18.68
CA LEU A 162 -13.85 10.92 -18.40
C LEU A 162 -14.17 10.05 -19.61
N ARG A 163 -14.58 10.64 -20.74
CA ARG A 163 -15.08 9.88 -21.91
C ARG A 163 -14.13 8.79 -22.41
N ASP A 164 -12.83 9.06 -22.36
CA ASP A 164 -11.82 8.20 -22.95
C ASP A 164 -11.02 7.39 -21.91
N VAL A 165 -11.51 7.31 -20.65
CA VAL A 165 -10.84 6.48 -19.63
C VAL A 165 -11.34 5.02 -19.69
N ASP A 166 -10.45 4.09 -19.35
CA ASP A 166 -10.74 2.65 -19.37
C ASP A 166 -11.51 2.19 -18.13
N LEU A 167 -11.35 2.90 -17.01
CA LEU A 167 -11.92 2.57 -15.70
C LEU A 167 -12.18 3.85 -14.90
N VAL A 168 -13.30 3.90 -14.20
CA VAL A 168 -13.59 4.98 -13.23
C VAL A 168 -13.59 4.41 -11.82
N ILE A 169 -12.93 5.11 -10.89
CA ILE A 169 -12.89 4.80 -9.47
C ILE A 169 -13.55 5.94 -8.70
N GLU A 170 -14.66 5.65 -8.05
CA GLU A 170 -15.34 6.59 -7.17
C GLU A 170 -14.67 6.59 -5.79
N ALA A 171 -14.29 7.77 -5.31
CA ALA A 171 -13.64 8.02 -4.03
C ALA A 171 -14.22 9.26 -3.31
N VAL A 172 -15.53 9.48 -3.47
CA VAL A 172 -16.26 10.58 -2.83
C VAL A 172 -16.61 10.24 -1.38
N PHE A 173 -17.25 11.19 -0.70
CA PHE A 173 -17.70 10.99 0.67
C PHE A 173 -18.67 9.80 0.78
N GLU A 174 -18.55 9.01 1.87
CA GLU A 174 -19.35 7.81 2.11
C GLU A 174 -20.80 8.15 2.45
N ASN A 175 -21.56 8.48 1.40
CA ASN A 175 -22.98 8.82 1.47
C ASN A 175 -23.69 8.25 0.23
N MET A 176 -24.77 7.50 0.45
CA MET A 176 -25.49 6.80 -0.62
C MET A 176 -26.11 7.75 -1.66
N ASP A 177 -26.61 8.90 -1.25
CA ASP A 177 -27.24 9.84 -2.18
C ASP A 177 -26.18 10.52 -3.07
N VAL A 178 -25.01 10.85 -2.52
CA VAL A 178 -23.85 11.33 -3.28
C VAL A 178 -23.39 10.28 -4.29
N LYS A 179 -23.30 9.01 -3.89
CA LYS A 179 -22.92 7.90 -4.78
C LYS A 179 -23.92 7.73 -5.92
N LYS A 180 -25.24 7.75 -5.63
CA LYS A 180 -26.29 7.68 -6.66
C LYS A 180 -26.19 8.82 -7.66
N GLU A 181 -25.92 10.05 -7.20
CA GLU A 181 -25.71 11.21 -8.07
C GLU A 181 -24.49 11.01 -8.99
N VAL A 182 -23.38 10.58 -8.43
CA VAL A 182 -22.14 10.31 -9.18
C VAL A 182 -22.37 9.24 -10.24
N PHE A 183 -22.93 8.10 -9.87
CA PHE A 183 -23.20 7.01 -10.82
C PHE A 183 -24.24 7.39 -11.85
N GLY A 184 -25.25 8.18 -11.49
CA GLY A 184 -26.21 8.73 -12.46
C GLY A 184 -25.58 9.66 -13.50
N LYS A 185 -24.54 10.42 -13.13
CA LYS A 185 -23.76 11.25 -14.06
C LYS A 185 -22.81 10.43 -14.95
N LEU A 186 -22.38 9.26 -14.48
CA LEU A 186 -21.52 8.37 -15.26
C LEU A 186 -22.30 7.54 -16.27
N ASP A 187 -23.61 7.32 -16.04
CA ASP A 187 -24.49 6.50 -16.88
C ASP A 187 -25.16 7.33 -17.99
N ALA A 188 -25.01 8.64 -17.97
CA ALA A 188 -25.62 9.57 -18.93
C ALA A 188 -24.71 9.84 -20.14
#